data_501d0d4a6fe0117c23b073958837d2d1
#
_entry.id   501d0d4a6fe0117c23b073958837d2d1
#
_cell.length_a   1.000
_cell.length_b   1.000
_cell.length_c   1.000
_cell.angle_alpha   90.00
_cell.angle_beta   90.00
_cell.angle_gamma   90.00
#
_symmetry.space_group_name_H-M   'P 1'
#
loop_
_entity.id
_entity.type
_entity.pdbx_description
1 polymer ?
#
loop_
_entity_poly.entity_id
_entity_poly.type
_entity_poly.pdbx_seq_one_letter_code
_entity_poly.pdbx_strand_id
1 'polypeptide(L)'
;IVPGAVVRRGSHIGKGVVVMPSFVNIGAYVGDGTMVDTWATVGSCAQIGKNVHLSGGVGIGGVLEPLQAGPVVIEDNCFIGARSEVVEGVRVCEGAVLSMGVFIGASTKIVDRATGEVHIGRVPPYSVVVPGSLPGKPLPDGSPGPSLYCAVIVKTVDAQTRAKTAINDLLRD
;
A
#
# COMPACT_ATOMS: atom_id res chain seq x y z
N ILE A 1 2.83 -20.72 7.38
CA ILE A 1 3.85 -19.86 8.02
C ILE A 1 5.18 -20.53 7.83
N VAL A 2 6.11 -19.84 7.17
CA VAL A 2 7.47 -20.33 6.90
C VAL A 2 8.34 -20.13 8.14
N PRO A 3 9.29 -21.06 8.44
CA PRO A 3 10.24 -20.87 9.53
C PRO A 3 10.97 -19.52 9.46
N GLY A 4 11.09 -18.83 10.58
CA GLY A 4 11.66 -17.48 10.65
C GLY A 4 10.65 -16.33 10.56
N ALA A 5 9.40 -16.62 10.21
CA ALA A 5 8.33 -15.64 10.34
C ALA A 5 7.95 -15.40 11.81
N VAL A 6 7.72 -14.15 12.18
CA VAL A 6 7.24 -13.77 13.50
C VAL A 6 5.78 -13.35 13.40
N VAL A 7 4.90 -14.12 14.04
CA VAL A 7 3.46 -13.82 14.12
C VAL A 7 3.11 -13.64 15.59
N ARG A 8 2.84 -12.40 15.99
CA ARG A 8 2.53 -12.10 17.40
C ARG A 8 1.17 -12.66 17.80
N ARG A 9 1.09 -13.12 19.05
CA ARG A 9 -0.17 -13.54 19.66
C ARG A 9 -1.20 -12.40 19.59
N GLY A 10 -2.45 -12.76 19.27
CA GLY A 10 -3.54 -11.79 19.09
C GLY A 10 -3.68 -11.23 17.68
N SER A 11 -2.87 -11.69 16.71
CA SER A 11 -3.10 -11.48 15.28
C SER A 11 -3.98 -12.61 14.71
N HIS A 12 -4.63 -12.33 13.58
CA HIS A 12 -5.41 -13.30 12.81
C HIS A 12 -4.72 -13.59 11.48
N ILE A 13 -4.53 -14.86 11.17
CA ILE A 13 -4.03 -15.35 9.88
C ILE A 13 -5.10 -16.24 9.26
N GLY A 14 -5.65 -15.83 8.11
CA GLY A 14 -6.70 -16.51 7.39
C GLY A 14 -6.25 -17.82 6.73
N LYS A 15 -7.20 -18.51 6.10
CA LYS A 15 -6.95 -19.78 5.41
C LYS A 15 -6.13 -19.54 4.15
N GLY A 16 -5.18 -20.43 3.86
CA GLY A 16 -4.37 -20.36 2.64
C GLY A 16 -3.38 -19.18 2.60
N VAL A 17 -3.24 -18.44 3.68
CA VAL A 17 -2.26 -17.36 3.78
C VAL A 17 -0.85 -17.95 3.80
N VAL A 18 0.04 -17.38 2.99
CA VAL A 18 1.47 -17.67 3.05
C VAL A 18 2.17 -16.52 3.78
N VAL A 19 2.87 -16.85 4.87
CA VAL A 19 3.67 -15.89 5.63
C VAL A 19 5.13 -16.32 5.50
N MET A 20 5.87 -15.60 4.67
CA MET A 20 7.32 -15.74 4.53
C MET A 20 8.03 -15.18 5.77
N PRO A 21 9.35 -15.33 5.93
CA PRO A 21 10.09 -14.65 7.00
C PRO A 21 9.81 -13.15 7.02
N SER A 22 8.91 -12.74 7.89
CA SER A 22 8.27 -11.42 7.94
C SER A 22 7.75 -11.18 9.36
N PHE A 23 7.11 -10.05 9.60
CA PHE A 23 6.59 -9.72 10.92
C PHE A 23 5.11 -9.35 10.87
N VAL A 24 4.26 -10.06 11.60
CA VAL A 24 2.85 -9.73 11.80
C VAL A 24 2.61 -9.36 13.25
N ASN A 25 2.21 -8.12 13.47
CA ASN A 25 2.08 -7.52 14.80
C ASN A 25 0.74 -7.88 15.46
N ILE A 26 0.65 -7.59 16.76
CA ILE A 26 -0.56 -7.81 17.59
C ILE A 26 -1.78 -7.08 17.00
N GLY A 27 -2.93 -7.72 17.02
CA GLY A 27 -4.20 -7.16 16.54
C GLY A 27 -4.31 -7.08 15.01
N ALA A 28 -3.25 -7.40 14.27
CA ALA A 28 -3.31 -7.43 12.81
C ALA A 28 -4.26 -8.53 12.31
N TYR A 29 -4.96 -8.25 11.22
CA TYR A 29 -5.80 -9.20 10.50
C TYR A 29 -5.24 -9.41 9.10
N VAL A 30 -5.03 -10.65 8.69
CA VAL A 30 -4.60 -11.03 7.35
C VAL A 30 -5.63 -12.00 6.78
N GLY A 31 -6.35 -11.55 5.75
CA GLY A 31 -7.45 -12.29 5.10
C GLY A 31 -6.98 -13.46 4.27
N ASP A 32 -7.94 -14.35 3.95
CA ASP A 32 -7.70 -15.61 3.26
C ASP A 32 -6.95 -15.43 1.94
N GLY A 33 -6.05 -16.36 1.61
CA GLY A 33 -5.32 -16.39 0.35
C GLY A 33 -4.25 -15.32 0.15
N THR A 34 -4.01 -14.49 1.16
CA THR A 34 -3.03 -13.40 1.10
C THR A 34 -1.60 -13.93 1.21
N MET A 35 -0.68 -13.26 0.51
CA MET A 35 0.76 -13.46 0.62
C MET A 35 1.38 -12.31 1.42
N VAL A 36 2.07 -12.63 2.51
CA VAL A 36 2.97 -11.73 3.24
C VAL A 36 4.38 -12.16 2.90
N ASP A 37 5.01 -11.46 1.97
CA ASP A 37 6.30 -11.86 1.40
C ASP A 37 7.47 -11.47 2.34
N THR A 38 8.67 -11.88 1.92
CA THR A 38 9.90 -11.79 2.71
C THR A 38 10.19 -10.37 3.19
N TRP A 39 10.48 -10.24 4.47
CA TRP A 39 10.76 -8.96 5.16
C TRP A 39 9.62 -7.95 5.17
N ALA A 40 8.40 -8.34 4.77
CA ALA A 40 7.24 -7.46 4.95
C ALA A 40 6.88 -7.33 6.43
N THR A 41 6.29 -6.18 6.77
CA THR A 41 5.77 -5.91 8.11
C THR A 41 4.29 -5.59 8.03
N VAL A 42 3.47 -6.30 8.79
CA VAL A 42 2.07 -5.96 9.03
C VAL A 42 1.98 -5.36 10.43
N GLY A 43 1.78 -4.05 10.50
CA GLY A 43 1.77 -3.30 11.75
C GLY A 43 0.61 -3.65 12.66
N SER A 44 0.69 -3.17 13.91
CA SER A 44 -0.34 -3.43 14.91
C SER A 44 -1.73 -3.00 14.43
N CYS A 45 -2.71 -3.88 14.57
CA CYS A 45 -4.11 -3.68 14.19
C CYS A 45 -4.36 -3.42 12.70
N ALA A 46 -3.36 -3.48 11.83
CA ALA A 46 -3.57 -3.33 10.38
C ALA A 46 -4.52 -4.40 9.83
N GLN A 47 -5.38 -4.00 8.89
CA GLN A 47 -6.42 -4.85 8.33
C GLN A 47 -6.10 -5.14 6.86
N ILE A 48 -5.65 -6.35 6.58
CA ILE A 48 -5.32 -6.82 5.23
C ILE A 48 -6.44 -7.75 4.75
N GLY A 49 -7.03 -7.42 3.61
CA GLY A 49 -8.09 -8.18 2.98
C GLY A 49 -7.66 -9.52 2.43
N LYS A 50 -8.52 -10.12 1.61
CA LYS A 50 -8.31 -11.42 0.97
C LYS A 50 -7.53 -11.27 -0.33
N ASN A 51 -6.77 -12.31 -0.69
CA ASN A 51 -6.01 -12.37 -1.95
C ASN A 51 -5.13 -11.14 -2.18
N VAL A 52 -4.63 -10.52 -1.13
CA VAL A 52 -3.68 -9.42 -1.19
C VAL A 52 -2.27 -9.98 -1.36
N HIS A 53 -1.45 -9.26 -2.12
CA HIS A 53 -0.02 -9.55 -2.18
C HIS A 53 0.76 -8.38 -1.58
N LEU A 54 1.36 -8.61 -0.41
CA LEU A 54 2.35 -7.71 0.17
C LEU A 54 3.73 -8.20 -0.27
N SER A 55 4.35 -7.51 -1.22
CA SER A 55 5.63 -7.90 -1.79
C SER A 55 6.79 -7.73 -0.80
N GLY A 56 7.98 -8.17 -1.19
CA GLY A 56 9.16 -8.16 -0.32
C GLY A 56 9.46 -6.80 0.28
N GLY A 57 9.62 -6.76 1.59
CA GLY A 57 9.94 -5.56 2.35
C GLY A 57 8.87 -4.47 2.38
N VAL A 58 7.62 -4.80 2.08
CA VAL A 58 6.48 -3.88 2.26
C VAL A 58 6.29 -3.57 3.74
N GLY A 59 6.10 -2.28 4.07
CA GLY A 59 5.72 -1.84 5.40
C GLY A 59 4.26 -1.39 5.46
N ILE A 60 3.46 -2.06 6.28
CA ILE A 60 2.13 -1.61 6.64
C ILE A 60 2.18 -1.08 8.07
N GLY A 61 1.89 0.21 8.24
CA GLY A 61 1.99 0.88 9.51
C GLY A 61 0.98 0.36 10.55
N GLY A 62 1.39 0.45 11.81
CA GLY A 62 0.54 0.10 12.95
C GLY A 62 -0.12 1.32 13.59
N VAL A 63 -0.83 1.08 14.69
CA VAL A 63 -1.55 2.12 15.44
C VAL A 63 -0.89 2.49 16.77
N LEU A 64 0.15 1.79 17.20
CA LEU A 64 0.69 1.91 18.57
C LEU A 64 1.84 2.92 18.69
N GLU A 65 2.69 3.04 17.67
CA GLU A 65 3.90 3.88 17.73
C GLU A 65 4.15 4.59 16.37
N PRO A 66 3.82 5.87 16.22
CA PRO A 66 3.01 6.70 17.13
C PRO A 66 1.54 6.27 17.15
N LEU A 67 0.81 6.67 18.21
CA LEU A 67 -0.61 6.33 18.34
C LEU A 67 -1.43 6.90 17.19
N GLN A 68 -2.19 6.03 16.51
CA GLN A 68 -3.06 6.39 15.39
C GLN A 68 -4.54 6.20 15.75
N ALA A 69 -5.41 7.05 15.22
CA ALA A 69 -6.85 7.00 15.46
C ALA A 69 -7.55 5.81 14.79
N GLY A 70 -6.98 5.30 13.70
CA GLY A 70 -7.53 4.16 12.97
C GLY A 70 -6.43 3.33 12.28
N PRO A 71 -6.71 2.05 12.01
CA PRO A 71 -5.77 1.16 11.37
C PRO A 71 -5.60 1.49 9.88
N VAL A 72 -4.46 1.09 9.33
CA VAL A 72 -4.30 0.95 7.89
C VAL A 72 -5.19 -0.17 7.40
N VAL A 73 -5.88 0.05 6.29
CA VAL A 73 -6.75 -0.94 5.64
C VAL A 73 -6.28 -1.16 4.21
N ILE A 74 -5.93 -2.39 3.88
CA ILE A 74 -5.70 -2.85 2.51
C ILE A 74 -6.86 -3.75 2.15
N GLU A 75 -7.71 -3.33 1.22
CA GLU A 75 -8.89 -4.10 0.83
C GLU A 75 -8.52 -5.30 -0.05
N ASP A 76 -9.52 -6.11 -0.41
CA ASP A 76 -9.33 -7.36 -1.14
C ASP A 76 -8.65 -7.16 -2.50
N ASN A 77 -7.93 -8.17 -2.96
CA ASN A 77 -7.33 -8.24 -4.29
C ASN A 77 -6.29 -7.14 -4.62
N CYS A 78 -5.78 -6.44 -3.62
CA CYS A 78 -4.72 -5.44 -3.81
C CYS A 78 -3.35 -6.11 -4.05
N PHE A 79 -2.51 -5.40 -4.78
CA PHE A 79 -1.09 -5.70 -4.92
C PHE A 79 -0.27 -4.52 -4.41
N ILE A 80 0.58 -4.75 -3.42
CA ILE A 80 1.48 -3.74 -2.86
C ILE A 80 2.91 -4.10 -3.25
N GLY A 81 3.49 -3.29 -4.11
CA GLY A 81 4.82 -3.51 -4.68
C GLY A 81 5.94 -3.43 -3.65
N ALA A 82 7.05 -4.11 -3.95
CA ALA A 82 8.19 -4.23 -3.04
C ALA A 82 8.66 -2.88 -2.47
N ARG A 83 9.00 -2.86 -1.19
CA ARG A 83 9.50 -1.68 -0.47
C ARG A 83 8.53 -0.49 -0.45
N SER A 84 7.25 -0.70 -0.72
CA SER A 84 6.23 0.32 -0.51
C SER A 84 5.86 0.42 0.98
N GLU A 85 5.46 1.62 1.40
CA GLU A 85 5.00 1.89 2.76
C GLU A 85 3.59 2.49 2.71
N VAL A 86 2.67 1.93 3.49
CA VAL A 86 1.31 2.46 3.69
C VAL A 86 1.08 2.62 5.18
N VAL A 87 0.93 3.84 5.64
CA VAL A 87 0.95 4.17 7.07
C VAL A 87 -0.19 5.12 7.45
N GLU A 88 -0.30 5.44 8.75
CA GLU A 88 -1.17 6.50 9.29
C GLU A 88 -2.65 6.34 8.91
N GLY A 89 -3.18 5.12 8.99
CA GLY A 89 -4.60 4.85 8.77
C GLY A 89 -5.09 4.99 7.32
N VAL A 90 -4.17 5.04 6.36
CA VAL A 90 -4.53 5.09 4.92
C VAL A 90 -5.29 3.85 4.52
N ARG A 91 -6.30 4.04 3.65
CA ARG A 91 -7.07 2.95 3.03
C ARG A 91 -6.66 2.77 1.58
N VAL A 92 -6.23 1.57 1.23
CA VAL A 92 -6.03 1.14 -0.17
C VAL A 92 -7.22 0.31 -0.58
N CYS A 93 -8.02 0.81 -1.51
CA CYS A 93 -9.28 0.19 -1.88
C CYS A 93 -9.09 -0.99 -2.82
N GLU A 94 -10.14 -1.81 -2.93
CA GLU A 94 -10.15 -3.09 -3.63
C GLU A 94 -9.48 -3.04 -5.00
N GLY A 95 -8.68 -4.06 -5.29
CA GLY A 95 -8.05 -4.26 -6.60
C GLY A 95 -6.97 -3.25 -6.96
N ALA A 96 -6.63 -2.31 -6.10
CA ALA A 96 -5.57 -1.34 -6.38
C ALA A 96 -4.20 -2.02 -6.48
N VAL A 97 -3.35 -1.44 -7.32
CA VAL A 97 -1.98 -1.90 -7.56
C VAL A 97 -1.02 -0.75 -7.27
N LEU A 98 -0.18 -0.91 -6.27
CA LEU A 98 0.92 0.00 -6.00
C LEU A 98 2.20 -0.61 -6.58
N SER A 99 2.93 0.17 -7.39
CA SER A 99 4.24 -0.26 -7.85
C SER A 99 5.26 -0.26 -6.70
N MET A 100 6.46 -0.79 -6.95
CA MET A 100 7.53 -0.74 -5.95
C MET A 100 7.85 0.70 -5.54
N GLY A 101 8.20 0.90 -4.26
CA GLY A 101 8.65 2.18 -3.73
C GLY A 101 7.59 3.28 -3.66
N VAL A 102 6.31 2.92 -3.55
CA VAL A 102 5.22 3.88 -3.30
C VAL A 102 5.06 4.10 -1.81
N PHE A 103 5.15 5.35 -1.36
CA PHE A 103 5.04 5.73 0.06
C PHE A 103 3.79 6.57 0.28
N ILE A 104 2.85 6.09 1.11
CA ILE A 104 1.58 6.78 1.35
C ILE A 104 1.32 6.89 2.85
N GLY A 105 1.38 8.12 3.36
CA GLY A 105 0.91 8.51 4.69
C GLY A 105 -0.36 9.36 4.60
N ALA A 106 -0.87 9.80 5.74
CA ALA A 106 -2.14 10.51 5.84
C ALA A 106 -2.19 11.84 5.05
N SER A 107 -1.06 12.46 4.79
CA SER A 107 -0.95 13.72 4.05
C SER A 107 -0.37 13.59 2.64
N THR A 108 -0.02 12.38 2.22
CA THR A 108 0.56 12.14 0.90
C THR A 108 -0.47 12.43 -0.18
N LYS A 109 -0.12 13.29 -1.14
CA LYS A 109 -0.95 13.56 -2.32
C LYS A 109 -0.90 12.38 -3.26
N ILE A 110 -2.07 11.90 -3.68
CA ILE A 110 -2.24 10.86 -4.67
C ILE A 110 -2.94 11.51 -5.85
N VAL A 111 -2.18 11.80 -6.91
CA VAL A 111 -2.65 12.61 -8.03
C VAL A 111 -3.08 11.71 -9.18
N ASP A 112 -4.31 11.83 -9.63
CA ASP A 112 -4.76 11.19 -10.87
C ASP A 112 -4.25 12.00 -12.06
N ARG A 113 -3.34 11.40 -12.86
CA ARG A 113 -2.73 12.09 -14.00
C ARG A 113 -3.71 12.40 -15.13
N ALA A 114 -4.82 11.67 -15.23
CA ALA A 114 -5.81 11.87 -16.28
C ALA A 114 -6.75 13.04 -15.98
N THR A 115 -7.07 13.26 -14.70
CA THR A 115 -8.06 14.25 -14.27
C THR A 115 -7.47 15.42 -13.51
N GLY A 116 -6.27 15.24 -12.92
CA GLY A 116 -5.67 16.18 -11.97
C GLY A 116 -6.28 16.12 -10.57
N GLU A 117 -7.24 15.22 -10.33
CA GLU A 117 -7.83 15.05 -9.00
C GLU A 117 -6.78 14.59 -7.98
N VAL A 118 -6.84 15.15 -6.78
CA VAL A 118 -5.94 14.80 -5.67
C VAL A 118 -6.71 14.08 -4.59
N HIS A 119 -6.30 12.85 -4.30
CA HIS A 119 -6.82 12.06 -3.18
C HIS A 119 -5.86 12.13 -1.99
N ILE A 120 -6.41 12.12 -0.78
CA ILE A 120 -5.67 12.13 0.48
C ILE A 120 -6.22 11.03 1.39
N GLY A 121 -5.33 10.24 1.99
CA GLY A 121 -5.70 9.18 2.94
C GLY A 121 -6.38 7.95 2.34
N ARG A 122 -6.62 7.96 1.03
CA ARG A 122 -7.31 6.87 0.34
C ARG A 122 -6.82 6.70 -1.09
N VAL A 123 -6.46 5.46 -1.45
CA VAL A 123 -6.22 5.06 -2.85
C VAL A 123 -7.54 4.53 -3.42
N PRO A 124 -8.06 5.11 -4.51
CA PRO A 124 -9.30 4.64 -5.14
C PRO A 124 -9.21 3.20 -5.62
N PRO A 125 -10.35 2.48 -5.72
CA PRO A 125 -10.34 1.09 -6.16
C PRO A 125 -9.81 0.96 -7.59
N TYR A 126 -9.15 -0.17 -7.85
CA TYR A 126 -8.58 -0.54 -9.15
C TYR A 126 -7.60 0.47 -9.77
N SER A 127 -7.08 1.39 -8.97
CA SER A 127 -6.05 2.35 -9.38
C SER A 127 -4.69 1.67 -9.51
N VAL A 128 -3.95 2.03 -10.53
CA VAL A 128 -2.53 1.67 -10.69
C VAL A 128 -1.70 2.90 -10.31
N VAL A 129 -0.89 2.76 -9.26
CA VAL A 129 -0.21 3.86 -8.59
C VAL A 129 1.30 3.69 -8.68
N VAL A 130 2.00 4.75 -9.03
CA VAL A 130 3.46 4.78 -9.12
C VAL A 130 4.03 5.96 -8.33
N PRO A 131 5.33 5.94 -7.97
CA PRO A 131 5.99 7.10 -7.38
C PRO A 131 6.04 8.27 -8.36
N GLY A 132 5.93 9.49 -7.87
CA GLY A 132 6.05 10.70 -8.65
C GLY A 132 6.51 11.88 -7.82
N SER A 133 6.49 13.06 -8.42
CA SER A 133 6.80 14.31 -7.73
C SER A 133 5.93 15.45 -8.26
N LEU A 134 5.68 16.43 -7.40
CA LEU A 134 5.02 17.68 -7.75
C LEU A 134 6.02 18.83 -7.65
N PRO A 135 5.95 19.83 -8.53
CA PRO A 135 6.75 21.04 -8.41
C PRO A 135 6.58 21.68 -7.05
N GLY A 136 7.68 22.06 -6.43
CA GLY A 136 7.67 22.81 -5.17
C GLY A 136 7.27 24.27 -5.38
N LYS A 137 6.93 24.94 -4.28
CA LYS A 137 6.71 26.39 -4.31
C LYS A 137 8.02 27.10 -4.64
N PRO A 138 7.98 28.23 -5.37
CA PRO A 138 9.17 29.05 -5.57
C PRO A 138 9.86 29.43 -4.26
N LEU A 139 11.18 29.51 -4.29
CA LEU A 139 11.97 30.03 -3.17
C LEU A 139 11.75 31.55 -3.01
N PRO A 140 12.16 32.15 -1.87
CA PRO A 140 11.98 33.57 -1.62
C PRO A 140 12.61 34.51 -2.69
N ASP A 141 13.63 34.04 -3.38
CA ASP A 141 14.30 34.75 -4.48
C ASP A 141 13.61 34.56 -5.85
N GLY A 142 12.49 33.81 -5.90
CA GLY A 142 11.74 33.52 -7.12
C GLY A 142 12.28 32.33 -7.93
N SER A 143 13.37 31.70 -7.53
CA SER A 143 13.91 30.51 -8.20
C SER A 143 13.02 29.28 -7.94
N PRO A 144 13.06 28.24 -8.79
CA PRO A 144 12.29 27.01 -8.58
C PRO A 144 12.64 26.35 -7.25
N GLY A 145 11.63 26.04 -6.44
CA GLY A 145 11.79 25.26 -5.22
C GLY A 145 11.94 23.77 -5.49
N PRO A 146 12.36 22.99 -4.47
CA PRO A 146 12.52 21.55 -4.62
C PRO A 146 11.17 20.88 -4.89
N SER A 147 11.17 19.88 -5.79
CA SER A 147 10.01 19.02 -6.00
C SER A 147 9.77 18.14 -4.78
N LEU A 148 8.51 17.89 -4.47
CA LEU A 148 8.11 17.03 -3.37
C LEU A 148 7.51 15.73 -3.90
N TYR A 149 7.75 14.65 -3.18
CA TYR A 149 7.17 13.35 -3.48
C TYR A 149 5.63 13.43 -3.52
N CYS A 150 5.04 12.70 -4.46
CA CYS A 150 3.63 12.33 -4.47
C CYS A 150 3.48 10.92 -5.03
N ALA A 151 2.33 10.31 -4.81
CA ALA A 151 1.92 9.13 -5.55
C ALA A 151 1.10 9.56 -6.77
N VAL A 152 1.20 8.84 -7.88
CA VAL A 152 0.48 9.16 -9.12
C VAL A 152 -0.35 7.97 -9.57
N ILE A 153 -1.65 8.18 -9.75
CA ILE A 153 -2.52 7.22 -10.42
C ILE A 153 -2.28 7.38 -11.93
N VAL A 154 -1.65 6.39 -12.55
CA VAL A 154 -1.33 6.41 -13.98
C VAL A 154 -2.46 5.88 -14.83
N LYS A 155 -3.28 5.00 -14.27
CA LYS A 155 -4.51 4.47 -14.89
C LYS A 155 -5.43 3.87 -13.83
N THR A 156 -6.69 3.75 -14.18
CA THR A 156 -7.69 2.97 -13.43
C THR A 156 -8.20 1.89 -14.35
N VAL A 157 -8.29 0.66 -13.87
CA VAL A 157 -8.77 -0.49 -14.62
C VAL A 157 -10.09 -0.98 -14.04
N ASP A 158 -10.86 -1.75 -14.79
CA ASP A 158 -12.02 -2.44 -14.26
C ASP A 158 -11.64 -3.77 -13.59
N ALA A 159 -12.57 -4.35 -12.83
CA ALA A 159 -12.36 -5.62 -12.13
C ALA A 159 -12.02 -6.78 -13.08
N GLN A 160 -12.56 -6.77 -14.30
CA GLN A 160 -12.32 -7.80 -15.30
C GLN A 160 -10.88 -7.71 -15.84
N THR A 161 -10.44 -6.52 -16.17
CA THR A 161 -9.06 -6.23 -16.61
C THR A 161 -8.08 -6.58 -15.50
N ARG A 162 -8.39 -6.18 -14.26
CA ARG A 162 -7.56 -6.48 -13.08
C ARG A 162 -7.39 -7.99 -12.87
N ALA A 163 -8.42 -8.77 -13.07
CA ALA A 163 -8.40 -10.23 -12.90
C ALA A 163 -7.64 -10.97 -14.01
N LYS A 164 -7.59 -10.42 -15.20
CA LYS A 164 -7.01 -11.07 -16.40
C LYS A 164 -5.61 -10.60 -16.75
N THR A 165 -5.23 -9.41 -16.31
CA THR A 165 -3.95 -8.79 -16.69
C THR A 165 -2.89 -9.07 -15.62
N ALA A 166 -1.71 -9.53 -16.04
CA ALA A 166 -0.59 -9.71 -15.14
C ALA A 166 -0.18 -8.37 -14.51
N ILE A 167 0.23 -8.40 -13.24
CA ILE A 167 0.65 -7.20 -12.50
C ILE A 167 1.74 -6.42 -13.26
N ASN A 168 2.71 -7.12 -13.83
CA ASN A 168 3.78 -6.46 -14.56
C ASN A 168 3.28 -5.71 -15.80
N ASP A 169 2.23 -6.20 -16.46
CA ASP A 169 1.64 -5.51 -17.61
C ASP A 169 0.79 -4.31 -17.19
N LEU A 170 0.16 -4.38 -16.03
CA LEU A 170 -0.54 -3.23 -15.44
C LEU A 170 0.42 -2.09 -15.09
N LEU A 171 1.65 -2.41 -14.68
CA LEU A 171 2.66 -1.44 -14.26
C LEU A 171 3.48 -0.85 -15.43
N ARG A 172 3.29 -1.36 -16.64
CA ARG A 172 3.91 -0.80 -17.86
C ARG A 172 3.00 0.27 -18.47
N ASP A 173 3.62 1.36 -18.93
CA ASP A 173 2.95 2.39 -19.74
C ASP A 173 2.81 1.95 -21.20
#